data_8b48f8b4f520a45927064b2f0fb26802
#
_entry.id   8b48f8b4f520a45927064b2f0fb26802
#
_cell.length_a   1.000
_cell.length_b   1.000
_cell.length_c   1.000
_cell.angle_alpha   90.00
_cell.angle_beta   90.00
_cell.angle_gamma   90.00
#
_symmetry.space_group_name_H-M   'P 1'
#
loop_
_entity.id
_entity.type
_entity.pdbx_description
1 polymer ?
#
loop_
_entity_poly.entity_id
_entity_poly.type
_entity_poly.pdbx_seq_one_letter_code
_entity_poly.pdbx_strand_id
1 'polypeptide(L)'
;MPRYQPSRIEPKWQAWWEEHDTFATPRLPTGRKRYVLDMFPYPSGDGLHVGHPEGYTATDIVSRFERMRGTSVMHPMGFDAFGLPAEEHAIRTGTPPRESTERNIATFTRQLKMLGFSYDWNRVLATTDPGYVRWTQWIFLVLFDTWFDPATQKTPSPGIATITASPTSRRRPSTGARPSARCSPTRRSSAA
;
A
#
# COMPACT_ATOMS: atom_id res chain seq x y z
N MET A 1 -44.30 -1.32 7.55
CA MET A 1 -43.14 -0.51 7.06
C MET A 1 -42.47 -1.26 5.91
N PRO A 2 -42.09 -0.61 4.82
CA PRO A 2 -41.39 -1.29 3.74
C PRO A 2 -40.06 -1.83 4.28
N ARG A 3 -39.76 -3.10 4.00
CA ARG A 3 -38.52 -3.76 4.42
C ARG A 3 -37.36 -3.19 3.58
N TYR A 4 -36.21 -2.92 4.23
CA TYR A 4 -34.97 -2.54 3.53
C TYR A 4 -34.57 -3.61 2.50
N GLN A 5 -34.28 -3.19 1.29
CA GLN A 5 -33.91 -4.05 0.17
C GLN A 5 -32.48 -3.73 -0.31
N PRO A 6 -31.44 -4.34 0.28
CA PRO A 6 -30.06 -4.00 -0.01
C PRO A 6 -29.73 -4.09 -1.50
N SER A 7 -30.12 -5.20 -2.14
CA SER A 7 -29.83 -5.46 -3.56
C SER A 7 -30.36 -4.41 -4.54
N ARG A 8 -31.34 -3.60 -4.12
CA ARG A 8 -31.89 -2.50 -4.93
C ARG A 8 -31.35 -1.14 -4.52
N ILE A 9 -31.12 -0.94 -3.23
CA ILE A 9 -30.78 0.37 -2.68
C ILE A 9 -29.29 0.63 -2.76
N GLU A 10 -28.48 -0.35 -2.39
CA GLU A 10 -27.01 -0.18 -2.32
C GLU A 10 -26.37 0.07 -3.68
N PRO A 11 -26.65 -0.70 -4.74
CA PRO A 11 -26.06 -0.44 -6.06
C PRO A 11 -26.44 0.93 -6.63
N LYS A 12 -27.68 1.39 -6.34
CA LYS A 12 -28.12 2.73 -6.74
C LYS A 12 -27.25 3.82 -6.15
N TRP A 13 -26.96 3.74 -4.84
CA TRP A 13 -26.16 4.76 -4.17
C TRP A 13 -24.68 4.63 -4.48
N GLN A 14 -24.18 3.44 -4.66
CA GLN A 14 -22.79 3.21 -5.09
C GLN A 14 -22.55 3.83 -6.48
N ALA A 15 -23.44 3.61 -7.43
CA ALA A 15 -23.39 4.24 -8.75
C ALA A 15 -23.45 5.78 -8.65
N TRP A 16 -24.34 6.32 -7.83
CA TRP A 16 -24.42 7.75 -7.59
C TRP A 16 -23.12 8.35 -7.05
N TRP A 17 -22.52 7.71 -6.05
CA TRP A 17 -21.27 8.18 -5.46
C TRP A 17 -20.10 8.16 -6.46
N GLU A 18 -20.07 7.17 -7.32
CA GLU A 18 -19.04 7.05 -8.37
C GLU A 18 -19.24 8.13 -9.45
N GLU A 19 -20.47 8.34 -9.93
CA GLU A 19 -20.80 9.33 -10.94
C GLU A 19 -20.52 10.78 -10.48
N HIS A 20 -20.71 11.06 -9.19
CA HIS A 20 -20.58 12.39 -8.62
C HIS A 20 -19.28 12.62 -7.85
N ASP A 21 -18.33 11.69 -7.90
CA ASP A 21 -17.07 11.77 -7.12
C ASP A 21 -17.31 12.17 -5.65
N THR A 22 -18.38 11.62 -5.05
CA THR A 22 -18.91 12.09 -3.75
C THR A 22 -17.86 12.11 -2.62
N PHE A 23 -16.89 11.23 -2.68
CA PHE A 23 -15.85 11.11 -1.65
C PHE A 23 -14.48 11.65 -2.09
N ALA A 24 -14.41 12.30 -3.24
CA ALA A 24 -13.17 12.90 -3.73
C ALA A 24 -12.68 13.99 -2.78
N THR A 25 -11.39 13.97 -2.51
CA THR A 25 -10.74 14.99 -1.68
C THR A 25 -10.42 16.23 -2.51
N PRO A 26 -10.85 17.42 -2.13
CA PRO A 26 -10.48 18.64 -2.82
C PRO A 26 -8.96 18.79 -2.93
N ARG A 27 -8.48 19.25 -4.07
CA ARG A 27 -7.03 19.49 -4.31
C ARG A 27 -6.44 20.47 -3.30
N LEU A 28 -7.18 21.52 -3.00
CA LEU A 28 -6.82 22.55 -2.01
C LEU A 28 -7.97 22.69 -1.00
N PRO A 29 -8.04 21.81 -0.01
CA PRO A 29 -9.10 21.85 0.98
C PRO A 29 -8.96 23.10 1.86
N THR A 30 -10.08 23.77 2.10
CA THR A 30 -10.18 24.87 3.05
C THR A 30 -10.74 24.37 4.38
N GLY A 31 -10.45 25.08 5.47
CA GLY A 31 -10.97 24.75 6.79
C GLY A 31 -10.30 23.54 7.47
N ARG A 32 -11.07 22.86 8.31
CA ARG A 32 -10.59 21.69 9.06
C ARG A 32 -10.36 20.51 8.14
N LYS A 33 -9.19 19.87 8.30
CA LYS A 33 -8.76 18.72 7.49
C LYS A 33 -8.58 17.49 8.36
N ARG A 34 -8.90 16.33 7.80
CA ARG A 34 -8.64 15.02 8.41
C ARG A 34 -8.06 14.08 7.37
N TYR A 35 -6.98 13.41 7.75
CA TYR A 35 -6.40 12.33 6.97
C TYR A 35 -6.66 11.01 7.70
N VAL A 36 -7.42 10.12 7.09
CA VAL A 36 -7.80 8.82 7.64
C VAL A 36 -7.17 7.75 6.78
N LEU A 37 -6.28 6.98 7.37
CA LEU A 37 -5.55 5.91 6.71
C LEU A 37 -5.97 4.56 7.25
N ASP A 38 -6.12 3.62 6.35
CA ASP A 38 -6.18 2.20 6.65
C ASP A 38 -4.84 1.54 6.38
N MET A 39 -4.62 0.38 6.99
CA MET A 39 -3.60 -0.53 6.53
C MET A 39 -4.07 -1.12 5.18
N PHE A 40 -3.46 -0.67 4.10
CA PHE A 40 -3.83 -1.11 2.76
C PHE A 40 -3.52 -2.59 2.53
N PRO A 41 -4.38 -3.31 1.78
CA PRO A 41 -4.30 -4.75 1.67
C PRO A 41 -3.14 -5.20 0.79
N TYR A 42 -2.66 -6.40 1.09
CA TYR A 42 -1.75 -7.15 0.24
C TYR A 42 -2.56 -8.01 -0.74
N PRO A 43 -2.50 -7.78 -2.06
CA PRO A 43 -3.34 -8.47 -3.05
C PRO A 43 -2.79 -9.87 -3.39
N SER A 44 -2.55 -10.73 -2.38
CA SER A 44 -1.94 -12.05 -2.54
C SER A 44 -2.92 -13.21 -2.69
N GLY A 45 -4.21 -12.95 -2.55
CA GLY A 45 -5.23 -13.98 -2.60
C GLY A 45 -6.35 -13.65 -3.59
N ASP A 46 -7.31 -14.55 -3.71
CA ASP A 46 -8.45 -14.41 -4.63
C ASP A 46 -9.47 -13.34 -4.19
N GLY A 47 -9.23 -12.65 -3.07
CA GLY A 47 -10.09 -11.59 -2.56
C GLY A 47 -9.87 -11.27 -1.07
N LEU A 48 -10.72 -10.37 -0.58
CA LEU A 48 -10.71 -9.94 0.82
C LEU A 48 -11.14 -11.10 1.73
N HIS A 49 -10.49 -11.22 2.88
CA HIS A 49 -10.99 -12.03 4.00
C HIS A 49 -11.73 -11.15 5.01
N VAL A 50 -12.47 -11.76 5.94
CA VAL A 50 -13.34 -11.05 6.90
C VAL A 50 -12.62 -10.03 7.79
N GLY A 51 -11.33 -10.16 8.02
CA GLY A 51 -10.54 -9.21 8.80
C GLY A 51 -10.32 -7.86 8.08
N HIS A 52 -10.37 -7.81 6.75
CA HIS A 52 -10.25 -6.56 6.03
C HIS A 52 -11.45 -5.61 6.29
N PRO A 53 -12.72 -6.06 6.09
CA PRO A 53 -13.86 -5.19 6.36
C PRO A 53 -13.98 -4.72 7.81
N GLU A 54 -13.45 -5.45 8.77
CA GLU A 54 -13.47 -5.07 10.20
C GLU A 54 -12.80 -3.71 10.42
N GLY A 55 -11.52 -3.57 10.03
CA GLY A 55 -10.77 -2.32 10.15
C GLY A 55 -11.33 -1.22 9.24
N TYR A 56 -11.63 -1.57 7.99
CA TYR A 56 -12.09 -0.61 6.99
C TYR A 56 -13.47 -0.02 7.32
N THR A 57 -14.34 -0.80 7.97
CA THR A 57 -15.61 -0.28 8.46
C THR A 57 -15.43 0.77 9.56
N ALA A 58 -14.48 0.56 10.46
CA ALA A 58 -14.21 1.50 11.55
C ALA A 58 -13.73 2.87 10.99
N THR A 59 -12.77 2.85 10.08
CA THR A 59 -12.24 4.07 9.46
C THR A 59 -13.25 4.74 8.52
N ASP A 60 -14.11 3.96 7.84
CA ASP A 60 -15.19 4.50 7.04
C ASP A 60 -16.24 5.24 7.88
N ILE A 61 -16.61 4.69 9.03
CA ILE A 61 -17.50 5.35 10.00
C ILE A 61 -16.91 6.70 10.43
N VAL A 62 -15.63 6.73 10.82
CA VAL A 62 -14.93 7.97 11.21
C VAL A 62 -14.91 8.96 10.05
N SER A 63 -14.60 8.51 8.84
CA SER A 63 -14.52 9.35 7.65
C SER A 63 -15.87 9.98 7.31
N ARG A 64 -16.95 9.22 7.35
CA ARG A 64 -18.32 9.72 7.13
C ARG A 64 -18.75 10.69 8.21
N PHE A 65 -18.49 10.36 9.47
CA PHE A 65 -18.82 11.24 10.60
C PHE A 65 -18.11 12.60 10.48
N GLU A 66 -16.81 12.61 10.18
CA GLU A 66 -16.06 13.86 10.01
C GLU A 66 -16.55 14.67 8.81
N ARG A 67 -16.91 14.04 7.68
CA ARG A 67 -17.50 14.72 6.53
C ARG A 67 -18.86 15.37 6.88
N MET A 68 -19.72 14.67 7.62
CA MET A 68 -21.00 15.22 8.08
C MET A 68 -20.82 16.45 8.99
N ARG A 69 -19.66 16.59 9.65
CA ARG A 69 -19.31 17.75 10.46
C ARG A 69 -18.64 18.88 9.69
N GLY A 70 -18.59 18.77 8.36
CA GLY A 70 -17.96 19.78 7.50
C GLY A 70 -16.43 19.71 7.44
N THR A 71 -15.82 18.62 7.93
CA THR A 71 -14.37 18.41 7.82
C THR A 71 -14.03 17.91 6.42
N SER A 72 -12.99 18.47 5.80
CA SER A 72 -12.43 17.93 4.56
C SER A 72 -11.62 16.67 4.88
N VAL A 73 -12.12 15.51 4.44
CA VAL A 73 -11.53 14.20 4.75
C VAL A 73 -10.83 13.65 3.53
N MET A 74 -9.54 13.30 3.67
CA MET A 74 -8.83 12.45 2.73
C MET A 74 -8.81 11.02 3.29
N HIS A 75 -9.47 10.10 2.56
CA HIS A 75 -9.57 8.68 2.89
C HIS A 75 -9.16 7.87 1.65
N PRO A 76 -7.84 7.72 1.41
CA PRO A 76 -7.32 7.01 0.25
C PRO A 76 -7.31 5.50 0.46
N MET A 77 -7.16 4.77 -0.63
CA MET A 77 -6.87 3.33 -0.64
C MET A 77 -5.59 3.07 -1.42
N GLY A 78 -4.97 1.93 -1.19
CA GLY A 78 -3.80 1.47 -1.94
C GLY A 78 -3.65 -0.03 -1.87
N PHE A 79 -2.58 -0.53 -2.49
CA PHE A 79 -2.27 -1.95 -2.54
C PHE A 79 -0.78 -2.16 -2.29
N ASP A 80 -0.45 -2.98 -1.28
CA ASP A 80 0.92 -3.45 -1.06
C ASP A 80 1.20 -4.59 -2.03
N ALA A 81 1.65 -4.23 -3.22
CA ALA A 81 1.62 -5.12 -4.38
C ALA A 81 2.91 -5.91 -4.62
N PHE A 82 3.99 -5.62 -3.88
CA PHE A 82 5.19 -6.44 -3.87
C PHE A 82 5.09 -7.56 -2.84
N GLY A 83 5.64 -8.75 -3.16
CA GLY A 83 5.80 -9.76 -2.14
C GLY A 83 6.06 -11.16 -2.65
N LEU A 84 6.65 -11.95 -1.76
CA LEU A 84 7.03 -13.34 -1.99
C LEU A 84 5.88 -14.23 -2.48
N PRO A 85 4.62 -14.14 -1.98
CA PRO A 85 3.54 -14.98 -2.47
C PRO A 85 3.21 -14.79 -3.96
N ALA A 86 3.35 -13.57 -4.49
CA ALA A 86 3.15 -13.33 -5.92
C ALA A 86 4.29 -13.96 -6.76
N GLU A 87 5.52 -13.89 -6.25
CA GLU A 87 6.69 -14.51 -6.89
C GLU A 87 6.61 -16.03 -6.84
N GLU A 88 6.26 -16.63 -5.70
CA GLU A 88 6.07 -18.07 -5.56
C GLU A 88 4.93 -18.59 -6.46
N HIS A 89 3.85 -17.82 -6.57
CA HIS A 89 2.76 -18.13 -7.50
C HIS A 89 3.28 -18.15 -8.96
N ALA A 90 4.06 -17.15 -9.33
CA ALA A 90 4.65 -17.06 -10.67
C ALA A 90 5.58 -18.26 -10.99
N ILE A 91 6.44 -18.64 -10.04
CA ILE A 91 7.32 -19.80 -10.18
C ILE A 91 6.51 -21.09 -10.37
N ARG A 92 5.45 -21.27 -9.58
CA ARG A 92 4.60 -22.47 -9.61
C ARG A 92 3.75 -22.58 -10.86
N THR A 93 3.22 -21.46 -11.36
CA THR A 93 2.23 -21.44 -12.44
C THR A 93 2.79 -21.00 -13.79
N GLY A 94 4.00 -20.45 -13.83
CA GLY A 94 4.55 -19.80 -15.02
C GLY A 94 3.87 -18.49 -15.41
N THR A 95 2.98 -17.95 -14.55
CA THR A 95 2.29 -16.68 -14.79
C THR A 95 3.12 -15.51 -14.27
N PRO A 96 3.38 -14.45 -15.07
CA PRO A 96 4.10 -13.30 -14.60
C PRO A 96 3.49 -12.68 -13.33
N PRO A 97 4.29 -12.28 -12.31
CA PRO A 97 3.77 -11.72 -11.07
C PRO A 97 2.85 -10.52 -11.28
N ARG A 98 3.16 -9.67 -12.25
CA ARG A 98 2.34 -8.51 -12.62
C ARG A 98 0.90 -8.90 -12.96
N GLU A 99 0.73 -9.89 -13.81
CA GLU A 99 -0.59 -10.30 -14.30
C GLU A 99 -1.50 -10.80 -13.16
N SER A 100 -0.97 -11.63 -12.27
CA SER A 100 -1.70 -12.11 -11.11
C SER A 100 -2.02 -10.98 -10.13
N THR A 101 -1.06 -10.08 -9.89
CA THR A 101 -1.23 -8.94 -9.00
C THR A 101 -2.29 -7.96 -9.51
N GLU A 102 -2.25 -7.57 -10.77
CA GLU A 102 -3.24 -6.67 -11.38
C GLU A 102 -4.67 -7.28 -11.35
N ARG A 103 -4.79 -8.56 -11.61
CA ARG A 103 -6.08 -9.28 -11.50
C ARG A 103 -6.60 -9.28 -10.04
N ASN A 104 -5.73 -9.52 -9.08
CA ASN A 104 -6.10 -9.50 -7.66
C ASN A 104 -6.49 -8.08 -7.20
N ILE A 105 -5.75 -7.05 -7.59
CA ILE A 105 -6.09 -5.64 -7.33
C ILE A 105 -7.49 -5.31 -7.86
N ALA A 106 -7.80 -5.73 -9.10
CA ALA A 106 -9.12 -5.52 -9.68
C ALA A 106 -10.23 -6.22 -8.86
N THR A 107 -9.97 -7.43 -8.38
CA THR A 107 -10.91 -8.19 -7.53
C THR A 107 -11.12 -7.48 -6.17
N PHE A 108 -10.04 -7.08 -5.51
CA PHE A 108 -10.10 -6.35 -4.24
C PHE A 108 -10.85 -5.02 -4.39
N THR A 109 -10.53 -4.25 -5.43
CA THR A 109 -11.22 -2.99 -5.73
C THR A 109 -12.72 -3.20 -5.91
N ARG A 110 -13.13 -4.19 -6.67
CA ARG A 110 -14.54 -4.53 -6.87
C ARG A 110 -15.23 -4.89 -5.55
N GLN A 111 -14.58 -5.68 -4.71
CA GLN A 111 -15.14 -6.09 -3.41
C GLN A 111 -15.24 -4.91 -2.44
N LEU A 112 -14.23 -4.04 -2.38
CA LEU A 112 -14.26 -2.83 -1.55
C LEU A 112 -15.36 -1.85 -1.99
N LYS A 113 -15.55 -1.67 -3.30
CA LYS A 113 -16.65 -0.87 -3.85
C LYS A 113 -18.01 -1.47 -3.53
N MET A 114 -18.15 -2.79 -3.59
CA MET A 114 -19.39 -3.50 -3.24
C MET A 114 -19.78 -3.30 -1.76
N LEU A 115 -18.80 -3.17 -0.85
CA LEU A 115 -19.03 -2.85 0.55
C LEU A 115 -19.43 -1.38 0.77
N GLY A 116 -19.31 -0.55 -0.25
CA GLY A 116 -19.76 0.84 -0.22
C GLY A 116 -18.91 1.78 0.63
N PHE A 117 -17.65 1.48 0.86
CA PHE A 117 -16.75 2.34 1.62
C PHE A 117 -16.51 3.70 0.94
N SER A 118 -16.35 4.74 1.74
CA SER A 118 -16.19 6.13 1.29
C SER A 118 -14.72 6.49 0.97
N TYR A 119 -14.04 5.60 0.25
CA TYR A 119 -12.69 5.89 -0.22
C TYR A 119 -12.67 6.90 -1.37
N ASP A 120 -11.62 7.70 -1.41
CA ASP A 120 -11.30 8.55 -2.57
C ASP A 120 -10.61 7.70 -3.65
N TRP A 121 -11.40 7.15 -4.56
CA TRP A 121 -10.91 6.27 -5.63
C TRP A 121 -10.01 6.99 -6.65
N ASN A 122 -9.97 8.32 -6.64
CA ASN A 122 -9.04 9.11 -7.46
C ASN A 122 -7.63 9.16 -6.83
N ARG A 123 -7.47 8.66 -5.60
CA ARG A 123 -6.20 8.63 -4.86
C ARG A 123 -5.78 7.21 -4.49
N VAL A 124 -5.95 6.29 -5.43
CA VAL A 124 -5.48 4.92 -5.30
C VAL A 124 -4.05 4.80 -5.82
N LEU A 125 -3.25 3.98 -5.17
CA LEU A 125 -1.91 3.63 -5.61
C LEU A 125 -1.63 2.15 -5.38
N ALA A 126 -0.71 1.59 -6.17
CA ALA A 126 -0.07 0.33 -5.87
C ALA A 126 1.44 0.56 -5.67
N THR A 127 2.06 -0.14 -4.73
CA THR A 127 3.49 0.02 -4.48
C THR A 127 4.36 -0.38 -5.68
N THR A 128 3.79 -1.14 -6.63
CA THR A 128 4.40 -1.52 -7.90
C THR A 128 4.25 -0.49 -9.02
N ASP A 129 3.46 0.57 -8.81
CA ASP A 129 3.31 1.61 -9.82
C ASP A 129 4.67 2.28 -10.11
N PRO A 130 5.05 2.46 -11.38
CA PRO A 130 6.33 3.10 -11.73
C PRO A 130 6.53 4.47 -11.08
N GLY A 131 5.44 5.25 -10.97
CA GLY A 131 5.42 6.55 -10.30
C GLY A 131 5.69 6.48 -8.81
N TYR A 132 5.35 5.36 -8.16
CA TYR A 132 5.58 5.12 -6.73
C TYR A 132 6.94 4.47 -6.49
N VAL A 133 7.23 3.33 -7.15
CA VAL A 133 8.42 2.51 -6.88
C VAL A 133 9.72 3.25 -7.12
N ARG A 134 9.76 4.22 -8.03
CA ARG A 134 10.94 5.07 -8.25
C ARG A 134 11.42 5.76 -6.99
N TRP A 135 10.52 6.12 -6.08
CA TRP A 135 10.88 6.76 -4.82
C TRP A 135 11.48 5.77 -3.82
N THR A 136 10.96 4.54 -3.79
CA THR A 136 11.56 3.44 -3.03
C THR A 136 12.98 3.15 -3.53
N GLN A 137 13.17 3.10 -4.84
CA GLN A 137 14.49 2.92 -5.45
C GLN A 137 15.43 4.09 -5.13
N TRP A 138 14.92 5.32 -5.18
CA TRP A 138 15.70 6.50 -4.82
C TRP A 138 16.15 6.46 -3.35
N ILE A 139 15.26 6.14 -2.42
CA ILE A 139 15.60 5.96 -1.01
C ILE A 139 16.69 4.90 -0.84
N PHE A 140 16.56 3.77 -1.54
CA PHE A 140 17.58 2.72 -1.53
C PHE A 140 18.95 3.25 -1.99
N LEU A 141 19.00 4.00 -3.10
CA LEU A 141 20.23 4.59 -3.61
C LEU A 141 20.85 5.58 -2.62
N VAL A 142 20.03 6.42 -2.00
CA VAL A 142 20.51 7.34 -0.96
C VAL A 142 21.12 6.58 0.22
N LEU A 143 20.45 5.54 0.71
CA LEU A 143 20.97 4.70 1.79
C LEU A 143 22.23 3.94 1.36
N PHE A 144 22.30 3.47 0.13
CA PHE A 144 23.44 2.76 -0.43
C PHE A 144 24.69 3.64 -0.51
N ASP A 145 24.51 4.92 -0.83
CA ASP A 145 25.60 5.90 -0.96
C ASP A 145 25.94 6.62 0.36
N THR A 146 25.23 6.33 1.44
CA THR A 146 25.49 6.90 2.77
C THR A 146 26.12 5.87 3.69
N TRP A 147 26.85 6.35 4.69
CA TRP A 147 27.34 5.53 5.79
C TRP A 147 27.27 6.32 7.10
N PHE A 148 27.17 5.61 8.20
CA PHE A 148 27.23 6.23 9.52
C PHE A 148 28.70 6.31 9.98
N ASP A 149 29.16 7.49 10.38
CA ASP A 149 30.47 7.71 10.97
C ASP A 149 30.36 7.68 12.50
N PRO A 150 30.85 6.62 13.17
CA PRO A 150 30.78 6.50 14.62
C PRO A 150 31.59 7.57 15.37
N ALA A 151 32.64 8.12 14.77
CA ALA A 151 33.50 9.10 15.41
C ALA A 151 32.83 10.47 15.50
N THR A 152 32.10 10.84 14.45
CA THR A 152 31.38 12.14 14.40
C THR A 152 29.90 12.02 14.77
N GLN A 153 29.37 10.80 14.92
CA GLN A 153 27.95 10.52 15.16
C GLN A 153 27.05 11.13 14.06
N LYS A 154 27.54 11.24 12.84
CA LYS A 154 26.81 11.84 11.70
C LYS A 154 26.75 10.89 10.52
N THR A 155 25.73 11.07 9.72
CA THR A 155 25.58 10.44 8.41
C THR A 155 25.98 11.47 7.35
N PRO A 156 27.10 11.29 6.62
CA PRO A 156 27.47 12.19 5.54
C PRO A 156 26.39 12.24 4.46
N SER A 157 26.12 13.42 3.95
CA SER A 157 25.18 13.59 2.83
C SER A 157 25.76 13.01 1.54
N PRO A 158 24.94 12.39 0.67
CA PRO A 158 25.38 11.96 -0.66
C PRO A 158 25.96 13.13 -1.44
N GLY A 159 27.10 12.95 -2.06
CA GLY A 159 27.75 13.96 -2.88
C GLY A 159 28.93 14.70 -2.23
N ILE A 160 29.00 14.85 -0.91
CA ILE A 160 30.16 15.48 -0.25
C ILE A 160 31.27 14.45 0.02
N ALA A 161 30.91 13.20 0.25
CA ALA A 161 31.85 12.12 0.53
C ALA A 161 32.72 11.70 -0.66
N THR A 162 32.32 12.05 -1.86
CA THR A 162 33.05 11.67 -3.09
C THR A 162 34.37 12.47 -3.25
N ILE A 163 34.47 13.62 -2.59
CA ILE A 163 35.59 14.57 -2.78
C ILE A 163 36.70 14.41 -1.74
N THR A 164 36.40 13.88 -0.54
CA THR A 164 37.34 13.92 0.60
C THR A 164 37.76 12.57 1.19
N ALA A 165 37.10 11.48 0.82
CA ALA A 165 37.45 10.16 1.35
C ALA A 165 38.24 9.34 0.36
N SER A 166 39.46 8.94 0.75
CA SER A 166 40.25 7.96 0.03
C SER A 166 39.45 6.67 -0.17
N PRO A 167 39.54 6.01 -1.34
CA PRO A 167 38.80 4.77 -1.63
C PRO A 167 39.00 3.64 -0.62
N THR A 168 40.10 3.70 0.16
CA THR A 168 40.46 2.70 1.19
C THR A 168 39.69 2.89 2.51
N SER A 169 39.04 4.01 2.76
CA SER A 169 38.32 4.27 4.01
C SER A 169 36.80 4.00 3.91
N ARG A 170 36.29 3.64 2.75
CA ARG A 170 34.88 3.27 2.55
C ARG A 170 34.63 1.83 3.03
N ARG A 171 34.58 1.63 4.34
CA ARG A 171 33.82 0.49 4.85
C ARG A 171 32.36 0.80 4.62
N ARG A 172 31.81 0.28 3.53
CA ARG A 172 30.35 0.19 3.37
C ARG A 172 29.83 -0.54 4.60
N PRO A 173 28.77 -0.04 5.28
CA PRO A 173 28.07 -0.88 6.22
C PRO A 173 27.72 -2.14 5.41
N SER A 174 28.16 -3.28 5.88
CA SER A 174 27.59 -4.53 5.42
C SER A 174 26.15 -4.53 5.93
N THR A 175 25.25 -3.93 5.20
CA THR A 175 23.86 -4.31 5.27
C THR A 175 23.90 -5.78 4.95
N GLY A 176 23.68 -6.64 5.95
CA GLY A 176 23.82 -8.07 5.86
C GLY A 176 22.80 -8.76 4.95
N ALA A 177 22.40 -8.10 3.91
CA ALA A 177 21.79 -8.67 2.73
C ALA A 177 22.90 -9.39 1.94
N ARG A 178 23.34 -10.51 2.45
CA ARG A 178 23.94 -11.53 1.59
C ARG A 178 22.88 -11.89 0.55
N PRO A 179 23.20 -11.87 -0.76
CA PRO A 179 22.28 -12.33 -1.80
C PRO A 179 22.04 -13.86 -1.77
N SER A 180 22.28 -14.53 -0.68
CA SER A 180 22.19 -15.98 -0.56
C SER A 180 21.47 -16.49 0.67
N ALA A 181 20.62 -15.69 1.31
CA ALA A 181 19.63 -16.26 2.18
C ALA A 181 18.54 -16.91 1.30
N ARG A 182 18.83 -18.09 0.76
CA ARG A 182 17.81 -19.03 0.39
C ARG A 182 16.94 -19.20 1.64
N CYS A 183 15.71 -18.68 1.61
CA CYS A 183 14.70 -19.10 2.55
C CYS A 183 14.50 -20.60 2.32
N SER A 184 15.13 -21.42 3.15
CA SER A 184 14.87 -22.86 3.15
C SER A 184 13.42 -23.03 3.58
N PRO A 185 12.60 -23.74 2.80
CA PRO A 185 11.25 -24.05 3.26
C PRO A 185 11.40 -24.91 4.51
N THR A 186 10.89 -24.41 5.64
CA THR A 186 10.73 -25.22 6.85
C THR A 186 9.85 -26.41 6.50
N ARG A 187 10.46 -27.59 6.42
CA ARG A 187 9.73 -28.86 6.35
C ARG A 187 8.79 -28.92 7.56
N ARG A 188 7.50 -28.80 7.32
CA ARG A 188 6.52 -29.27 8.30
C ARG A 188 6.71 -30.77 8.39
N SER A 189 7.20 -31.23 9.53
CA SER A 189 7.15 -32.63 9.88
C SER A 189 5.68 -33.00 10.07
N SER A 190 5.17 -33.84 9.18
CA SER A 190 3.95 -34.60 9.43
C SER A 190 4.30 -35.62 10.52
N ALA A 191 3.81 -35.36 11.73
CA ALA A 191 3.71 -36.41 12.72
C ALA A 191 2.38 -37.17 12.47
N ALA A 192 2.51 -38.48 12.44
CA ALA A 192 1.44 -39.45 12.32
C ALA A 192 0.45 -39.40 13.49
#